data_1e73940e2ddfa5c3436ef4ee74f4baee
#
_entry.id   1e73940e2ddfa5c3436ef4ee74f4baee
#
_cell.length_a   1.000
_cell.length_b   1.000
_cell.length_c   1.000
_cell.angle_alpha   90.00
_cell.angle_beta   90.00
_cell.angle_gamma   90.00
#
_symmetry.space_group_name_H-M   'P 1'
#
loop_
_entity.id
_entity.type
_entity.pdbx_description
1 polymer ?
#
loop_
_entity_poly.entity_id
_entity_poly.type
_entity_poly.pdbx_seq_one_letter_code
_entity_poly.pdbx_strand_id
1 'polypeptide(L)'
;MPGIETGVQFHLPTYAHVPLPELIQLAKRAESRGVGQFWVTDNLRSRNSFVVLAAFAANLEAKLGTAITVQYFRNPVDLADSVASISELMNGQELSIGLGFGNPRTHNFIKTPKPISMLRETSQSLRKLLEGETICFDEYPTLLEYFNFNPEGRFKLNFGPKTPVLQYCGSNGPRGLTIGGQNMEGLIFGGHYMAALRTGRVPELIETFENAARQSGKDTNSPKIAEIKISLSRNGKSAREFVKESAGTRVLNMYRRGYTHEDIQNLGVKLEDVERLDQADKSQVSKSTFDELVTDEMIDAIFISGEPEYCLERMTEIQGVARSQGFNQLMFSELGPDIEEALNLLCDVIIPAL
;
A
#
# COMPACT_ATOMS: atom_id res chain seq x y z
N MET A 1 -1.95 -17.90 20.12
CA MET A 1 -1.49 -17.52 18.77
C MET A 1 -0.75 -16.21 18.94
N PRO A 2 0.37 -15.93 18.24
CA PRO A 2 0.98 -14.61 18.28
C PRO A 2 -0.05 -13.56 17.83
N GLY A 3 0.03 -12.36 18.42
CA GLY A 3 -0.82 -11.24 18.03
C GLY A 3 -0.62 -10.88 16.55
N ILE A 4 -1.63 -10.27 15.93
CA ILE A 4 -1.44 -9.69 14.59
C ILE A 4 -0.51 -8.48 14.70
N GLU A 5 0.47 -8.38 13.81
CA GLU A 5 1.42 -7.27 13.82
C GLU A 5 0.72 -5.97 13.38
N THR A 6 1.15 -4.83 13.91
CA THR A 6 0.63 -3.52 13.53
C THR A 6 1.66 -2.73 12.76
N GLY A 7 1.25 -2.17 11.63
CA GLY A 7 2.05 -1.26 10.82
C GLY A 7 1.32 0.07 10.59
N VAL A 8 2.09 1.11 10.36
CA VAL A 8 1.58 2.44 9.99
C VAL A 8 2.14 2.88 8.66
N GLN A 9 1.26 3.29 7.74
CA GLN A 9 1.64 3.87 6.47
C GLN A 9 1.56 5.39 6.52
N PHE A 10 2.69 6.05 6.32
CA PHE A 10 2.70 7.48 6.05
C PHE A 10 2.36 7.73 4.58
N HIS A 11 1.12 8.16 4.34
CA HIS A 11 0.69 8.59 3.01
C HIS A 11 1.27 9.98 2.72
N LEU A 12 2.47 10.00 2.12
CA LEU A 12 3.25 11.23 1.94
C LEU A 12 2.50 12.39 1.25
N PRO A 13 1.59 12.15 0.28
CA PRO A 13 0.78 13.24 -0.28
C PRO A 13 -0.14 13.91 0.72
N THR A 14 -0.84 13.13 1.53
CA THR A 14 -1.78 13.63 2.54
C THR A 14 -1.07 14.51 3.57
N TYR A 15 0.13 14.09 3.98
CA TYR A 15 0.92 14.78 4.99
C TYR A 15 2.11 15.56 4.38
N ALA A 16 1.95 16.06 3.16
CA ALA A 16 3.00 16.86 2.49
C ALA A 16 3.36 18.14 3.24
N HIS A 17 2.43 18.67 4.02
CA HIS A 17 2.62 19.87 4.86
C HIS A 17 3.41 19.61 6.14
N VAL A 18 3.50 18.35 6.61
CA VAL A 18 4.25 17.97 7.83
C VAL A 18 5.73 17.84 7.49
N PRO A 19 6.66 18.58 8.12
CA PRO A 19 8.08 18.46 7.83
C PRO A 19 8.65 17.07 8.11
N LEU A 20 9.65 16.64 7.35
CA LEU A 20 10.26 15.30 7.54
C LEU A 20 10.83 15.08 8.94
N PRO A 21 11.50 16.05 9.60
CA PRO A 21 11.93 15.87 10.99
C PRO A 21 10.78 15.60 11.96
N GLU A 22 9.61 16.19 11.73
CA GLU A 22 8.41 15.97 12.53
C GLU A 22 7.83 14.57 12.27
N LEU A 23 7.76 14.12 11.01
CA LEU A 23 7.36 12.75 10.67
C LEU A 23 8.27 11.70 11.37
N ILE A 24 9.57 11.96 11.47
CA ILE A 24 10.51 11.08 12.20
C ILE A 24 10.15 11.05 13.69
N GLN A 25 9.85 12.20 14.31
CA GLN A 25 9.48 12.22 15.73
C GLN A 25 8.14 11.52 15.98
N LEU A 26 7.17 11.68 15.09
CA LEU A 26 5.90 10.96 15.13
C LEU A 26 6.12 9.44 15.03
N ALA A 27 6.96 9.00 14.10
CA ALA A 27 7.28 7.58 13.95
C ALA A 27 8.00 7.00 15.20
N LYS A 28 8.97 7.72 15.79
CA LYS A 28 9.62 7.32 17.04
C LYS A 28 8.64 7.14 18.20
N ARG A 29 7.69 8.06 18.35
CA ARG A 29 6.65 7.96 19.39
C ARG A 29 5.72 6.79 19.15
N ALA A 30 5.35 6.51 17.90
CA ALA A 30 4.51 5.38 17.55
C ALA A 30 5.25 4.04 17.73
N GLU A 31 6.53 3.96 17.35
CA GLU A 31 7.38 2.80 17.59
C GLU A 31 7.46 2.44 19.09
N SER A 32 7.71 3.42 19.96
CA SER A 32 7.76 3.21 21.42
C SER A 32 6.45 2.73 22.02
N ARG A 33 5.35 2.79 21.25
CA ARG A 33 3.99 2.35 21.65
C ARG A 33 3.51 1.10 20.90
N GLY A 34 4.43 0.35 20.26
CA GLY A 34 4.17 -0.96 19.70
C GLY A 34 3.88 -1.01 18.20
N VAL A 35 4.04 0.07 17.45
CA VAL A 35 4.04 -0.01 15.98
C VAL A 35 5.31 -0.73 15.52
N GLY A 36 5.15 -1.92 14.92
CA GLY A 36 6.24 -2.80 14.51
C GLY A 36 6.84 -2.51 13.15
N GLN A 37 6.10 -1.80 12.29
CA GLN A 37 6.55 -1.50 10.94
C GLN A 37 6.03 -0.16 10.43
N PHE A 38 6.89 0.59 9.72
CA PHE A 38 6.51 1.83 9.04
C PHE A 38 6.62 1.68 7.54
N TRP A 39 5.55 2.11 6.86
CA TRP A 39 5.42 2.07 5.42
C TRP A 39 5.33 3.48 4.85
N VAL A 40 5.89 3.69 3.68
CA VAL A 40 5.76 4.95 2.96
C VAL A 40 5.19 4.74 1.56
N THR A 41 4.37 5.69 1.11
CA THR A 41 3.88 5.69 -0.26
C THR A 41 4.91 6.30 -1.20
N ASP A 42 5.00 5.77 -2.43
CA ASP A 42 5.86 6.31 -3.48
C ASP A 42 5.01 6.91 -4.62
N ASN A 43 5.02 8.24 -4.75
CA ASN A 43 4.18 8.94 -5.73
C ASN A 43 4.84 10.10 -6.48
N LEU A 44 6.11 10.38 -6.24
CA LEU A 44 6.92 11.44 -6.86
C LEU A 44 6.43 12.90 -6.66
N ARG A 45 5.30 13.12 -5.99
CA ARG A 45 4.68 14.47 -5.87
C ARG A 45 4.99 15.17 -4.56
N SER A 46 5.31 14.42 -3.51
CA SER A 46 5.44 14.97 -2.16
C SER A 46 6.86 14.88 -1.63
N ARG A 47 7.38 13.68 -1.49
CA ARG A 47 8.77 13.43 -1.10
C ARG A 47 9.25 12.19 -1.81
N ASN A 48 10.56 12.06 -1.99
CA ASN A 48 11.16 10.81 -2.43
C ASN A 48 11.04 9.79 -1.28
N SER A 49 10.31 8.69 -1.53
CA SER A 49 10.03 7.65 -0.53
C SER A 49 11.30 7.00 0.01
N PHE A 50 12.33 6.81 -0.83
CA PHE A 50 13.60 6.21 -0.41
C PHE A 50 14.43 7.16 0.45
N VAL A 51 14.34 8.48 0.24
CA VAL A 51 14.94 9.47 1.15
C VAL A 51 14.23 9.45 2.51
N VAL A 52 12.90 9.33 2.53
CA VAL A 52 12.14 9.18 3.78
C VAL A 52 12.50 7.88 4.49
N LEU A 53 12.57 6.76 3.76
CA LEU A 53 12.98 5.47 4.33
C LEU A 53 14.41 5.51 4.90
N ALA A 54 15.37 6.13 4.21
CA ALA A 54 16.72 6.30 4.72
C ALA A 54 16.75 7.13 6.01
N ALA A 55 15.95 8.21 6.07
CA ALA A 55 15.81 8.99 7.29
C ALA A 55 15.17 8.19 8.43
N PHE A 56 14.18 7.36 8.14
CA PHE A 56 13.59 6.45 9.14
C PHE A 56 14.60 5.39 9.57
N ALA A 57 15.29 4.72 8.65
CA ALA A 57 16.28 3.69 8.93
C ALA A 57 17.40 4.19 9.87
N ALA A 58 17.82 5.45 9.71
CA ALA A 58 18.82 6.07 10.60
C ALA A 58 18.26 6.47 11.99
N ASN A 59 16.96 6.34 12.23
CA ASN A 59 16.30 6.87 13.43
C ASN A 59 15.39 5.89 14.16
N LEU A 60 15.01 4.76 13.56
CA LEU A 60 14.06 3.78 14.07
C LEU A 60 14.69 2.39 14.11
N GLU A 61 14.19 1.55 15.00
CA GLU A 61 14.54 0.12 15.08
C GLU A 61 13.46 -0.77 14.46
N ALA A 62 12.32 -0.21 14.05
CA ALA A 62 11.20 -0.92 13.44
C ALA A 62 11.53 -1.43 12.03
N LYS A 63 10.75 -2.40 11.54
CA LYS A 63 10.72 -2.77 10.13
C LYS A 63 10.29 -1.59 9.28
N LEU A 64 10.81 -1.48 8.07
CA LEU A 64 10.47 -0.41 7.13
C LEU A 64 10.01 -0.97 5.79
N GLY A 65 9.24 -0.17 5.04
CA GLY A 65 8.86 -0.61 3.71
C GLY A 65 8.17 0.45 2.86
N THR A 66 8.00 0.11 1.59
CA THR A 66 7.15 0.86 0.66
C THR A 66 5.81 0.17 0.47
N ALA A 67 4.73 0.92 0.59
CA ALA A 67 3.39 0.44 0.24
C ALA A 67 2.67 1.47 -0.65
N ILE A 68 2.95 1.43 -1.92
CA ILE A 68 3.85 0.61 -2.72
C ILE A 68 4.83 1.50 -3.49
N THR A 69 5.93 0.92 -3.99
CA THR A 69 6.76 1.52 -5.04
C THR A 69 6.16 1.22 -6.41
N VAL A 70 6.08 2.25 -7.25
CA VAL A 70 5.56 2.13 -8.60
C VAL A 70 6.72 1.80 -9.55
N GLN A 71 6.63 0.65 -10.22
CA GLN A 71 7.70 0.09 -11.07
C GLN A 71 8.13 0.98 -12.25
N TYR A 72 7.40 2.06 -12.53
CA TYR A 72 7.74 3.00 -13.61
C TYR A 72 8.57 4.20 -13.15
N PHE A 73 8.70 4.41 -11.84
CA PHE A 73 9.36 5.61 -11.31
C PHE A 73 10.87 5.50 -11.26
N ARG A 74 11.38 4.27 -11.08
CA ARG A 74 12.82 4.00 -11.00
C ARG A 74 13.16 2.77 -11.82
N ASN A 75 14.29 2.81 -12.48
CA ASN A 75 14.81 1.61 -13.10
C ASN A 75 15.30 0.63 -12.02
N PRO A 76 15.37 -0.68 -12.32
CA PRO A 76 15.70 -1.70 -11.31
C PRO A 76 17.11 -1.56 -10.73
N VAL A 77 18.03 -0.92 -11.44
CA VAL A 77 19.39 -0.66 -10.94
C VAL A 77 19.36 0.38 -9.82
N ASP A 78 18.74 1.53 -10.06
CA ASP A 78 18.55 2.59 -9.05
C ASP A 78 17.74 2.09 -7.87
N LEU A 79 16.71 1.26 -8.12
CA LEU A 79 15.89 0.68 -7.07
C LEU A 79 16.71 -0.27 -6.19
N ALA A 80 17.49 -1.17 -6.79
CA ALA A 80 18.33 -2.12 -6.05
C ALA A 80 19.43 -1.44 -5.25
N ASP A 81 20.08 -0.42 -5.84
CA ASP A 81 21.11 0.39 -5.17
C ASP A 81 20.52 1.13 -3.96
N SER A 82 19.36 1.78 -4.14
CA SER A 82 18.64 2.46 -3.05
C SER A 82 18.26 1.52 -1.91
N VAL A 83 17.72 0.34 -2.23
CA VAL A 83 17.31 -0.68 -1.25
C VAL A 83 18.52 -1.20 -0.48
N ALA A 84 19.60 -1.57 -1.18
CA ALA A 84 20.83 -2.05 -0.53
C ALA A 84 21.46 -0.98 0.37
N SER A 85 21.50 0.29 -0.08
CA SER A 85 22.00 1.42 0.70
C SER A 85 21.19 1.69 1.97
N ILE A 86 19.85 1.65 1.88
CA ILE A 86 18.98 1.81 3.06
C ILE A 86 19.19 0.67 4.05
N SER A 87 19.36 -0.55 3.56
CA SER A 87 19.58 -1.73 4.40
C SER A 87 20.83 -1.61 5.31
N GLU A 88 21.85 -0.85 4.89
CA GLU A 88 23.04 -0.58 5.69
C GLU A 88 22.78 0.32 6.92
N LEU A 89 21.68 1.10 6.88
CA LEU A 89 21.27 1.97 7.97
C LEU A 89 20.38 1.25 9.00
N MET A 90 19.91 0.05 8.67
CA MET A 90 18.99 -0.72 9.51
C MET A 90 19.77 -1.71 10.41
N ASN A 91 19.28 -1.91 11.64
CA ASN A 91 19.88 -2.82 12.62
C ASN A 91 19.41 -4.28 12.47
N GLY A 92 19.48 -4.83 11.27
CA GLY A 92 19.08 -6.21 10.98
C GLY A 92 17.56 -6.44 10.82
N GLN A 93 16.75 -5.40 10.95
CA GLN A 93 15.30 -5.49 10.73
C GLN A 93 14.96 -5.64 9.24
N GLU A 94 13.77 -6.19 8.95
CA GLU A 94 13.30 -6.41 7.60
C GLU A 94 13.05 -5.09 6.85
N LEU A 95 13.50 -5.03 5.59
CA LEU A 95 13.12 -4.00 4.62
C LEU A 95 12.16 -4.59 3.58
N SER A 96 10.95 -4.10 3.55
CA SER A 96 9.87 -4.61 2.70
C SER A 96 9.64 -3.71 1.49
N ILE A 97 9.76 -4.26 0.27
CA ILE A 97 9.53 -3.52 -0.97
C ILE A 97 8.22 -3.95 -1.60
N GLY A 98 7.17 -3.20 -1.34
CA GLY A 98 5.90 -3.37 -2.03
C GLY A 98 5.97 -2.85 -3.46
N LEU A 99 5.68 -3.69 -4.44
CA LEU A 99 5.65 -3.34 -5.86
C LEU A 99 4.22 -3.35 -6.39
N GLY A 100 3.84 -2.36 -7.17
CA GLY A 100 2.51 -2.28 -7.74
C GLY A 100 2.37 -1.22 -8.83
N PHE A 101 1.16 -1.11 -9.38
CA PHE A 101 0.89 -0.23 -10.53
C PHE A 101 0.68 1.24 -10.15
N GLY A 102 0.44 1.53 -8.89
CA GLY A 102 0.04 2.86 -8.43
C GLY A 102 -1.34 3.29 -8.94
N ASN A 103 -1.66 4.56 -8.79
CA ASN A 103 -2.91 5.13 -9.28
C ASN A 103 -2.68 5.88 -10.60
N PRO A 104 -3.21 5.41 -11.75
CA PRO A 104 -3.01 6.04 -13.05
C PRO A 104 -3.46 7.50 -13.13
N ARG A 105 -4.42 7.92 -12.29
CA ARG A 105 -4.86 9.33 -12.24
C ARG A 105 -3.79 10.24 -11.66
N THR A 106 -3.05 9.77 -10.63
CA THR A 106 -1.99 10.54 -10.00
C THR A 106 -0.67 10.49 -10.80
N HIS A 107 -0.55 9.51 -11.70
CA HIS A 107 0.65 9.27 -12.52
C HIS A 107 0.43 9.56 -14.00
N ASN A 108 -0.53 10.44 -14.34
CA ASN A 108 -0.87 10.79 -15.72
C ASN A 108 0.26 11.51 -16.50
N PHE A 109 1.32 11.91 -15.82
CA PHE A 109 2.49 12.54 -16.39
C PHE A 109 3.51 11.54 -16.99
N ILE A 110 3.30 10.23 -16.77
CA ILE A 110 4.15 9.18 -17.35
C ILE A 110 3.29 8.15 -18.10
N LYS A 111 3.88 7.51 -19.09
CA LYS A 111 3.28 6.36 -19.76
C LYS A 111 3.53 5.10 -18.93
N THR A 112 2.55 4.21 -18.87
CA THR A 112 2.62 2.94 -18.13
C THR A 112 2.33 1.74 -19.04
N PRO A 113 3.18 1.49 -20.06
CA PRO A 113 2.97 0.41 -21.02
C PRO A 113 3.22 -0.95 -20.38
N LYS A 114 2.54 -1.99 -20.87
CA LYS A 114 2.76 -3.41 -20.51
C LYS A 114 2.85 -3.65 -18.99
N PRO A 115 1.87 -3.20 -18.17
CA PRO A 115 2.03 -3.14 -16.71
C PRO A 115 2.33 -4.50 -16.05
N ILE A 116 1.78 -5.59 -16.57
CA ILE A 116 2.03 -6.94 -16.03
C ILE A 116 3.48 -7.40 -16.32
N SER A 117 3.97 -7.17 -17.54
CA SER A 117 5.36 -7.49 -17.88
C SER A 117 6.33 -6.61 -17.09
N MET A 118 6.03 -5.30 -16.95
CA MET A 118 6.81 -4.39 -16.15
C MET A 118 6.93 -4.86 -14.69
N LEU A 119 5.81 -5.25 -14.06
CA LEU A 119 5.83 -5.77 -12.69
C LEU A 119 6.68 -7.04 -12.56
N ARG A 120 6.51 -7.98 -13.50
CA ARG A 120 7.29 -9.22 -13.52
C ARG A 120 8.79 -8.94 -13.66
N GLU A 121 9.16 -8.19 -14.68
CA GLU A 121 10.56 -7.94 -15.00
C GLU A 121 11.25 -7.10 -13.91
N THR A 122 10.54 -6.11 -13.31
CA THR A 122 11.05 -5.36 -12.17
C THR A 122 11.30 -6.25 -10.96
N SER A 123 10.35 -7.12 -10.61
CA SER A 123 10.51 -7.98 -9.43
C SER A 123 11.64 -9.01 -9.63
N GLN A 124 11.78 -9.57 -10.83
CA GLN A 124 12.83 -10.55 -11.16
C GLN A 124 14.23 -9.91 -11.16
N SER A 125 14.38 -8.79 -11.84
CA SER A 125 15.67 -8.08 -11.93
C SER A 125 16.10 -7.53 -10.57
N LEU A 126 15.16 -6.96 -9.80
CA LEU A 126 15.43 -6.48 -8.44
C LEU A 126 15.94 -7.62 -7.54
N ARG A 127 15.28 -8.80 -7.59
CA ARG A 127 15.70 -9.97 -6.81
C ARG A 127 17.14 -10.37 -7.15
N LYS A 128 17.44 -10.61 -8.43
CA LYS A 128 18.78 -11.00 -8.86
C LYS A 128 19.85 -10.00 -8.42
N LEU A 129 19.57 -8.70 -8.56
CA LEU A 129 20.51 -7.67 -8.14
C LEU A 129 20.78 -7.69 -6.64
N LEU A 130 19.74 -7.84 -5.80
CA LEU A 130 19.87 -7.90 -4.36
C LEU A 130 20.55 -9.19 -3.87
N GLU A 131 20.43 -10.28 -4.62
CA GLU A 131 21.14 -11.54 -4.40
C GLU A 131 22.60 -11.50 -4.90
N GLY A 132 23.02 -10.37 -5.47
CA GLY A 132 24.39 -10.18 -5.98
C GLY A 132 24.64 -10.87 -7.30
N GLU A 133 23.62 -11.17 -8.07
CA GLU A 133 23.73 -11.71 -9.40
C GLU A 133 23.94 -10.61 -10.46
N THR A 134 24.50 -11.00 -11.61
CA THR A 134 24.58 -10.13 -12.79
C THR A 134 23.29 -10.27 -13.60
N ILE A 135 22.66 -9.15 -13.95
CA ILE A 135 21.56 -9.10 -14.91
C ILE A 135 22.06 -8.72 -16.30
N CYS A 136 21.42 -9.26 -17.34
CA CYS A 136 21.59 -8.88 -18.74
C CYS A 136 20.30 -8.21 -19.18
N PHE A 137 20.36 -6.99 -19.73
CA PHE A 137 19.15 -6.22 -20.02
C PHE A 137 18.31 -6.78 -21.17
N ASP A 138 18.89 -7.57 -22.07
CA ASP A 138 18.17 -8.29 -23.12
C ASP A 138 17.19 -9.35 -22.57
N GLU A 139 17.40 -9.84 -21.33
CA GLU A 139 16.45 -10.74 -20.62
C GLU A 139 15.17 -10.03 -20.18
N TYR A 140 15.13 -8.69 -20.17
CA TYR A 140 14.06 -7.85 -19.66
C TYR A 140 13.55 -6.85 -20.70
N PRO A 141 12.87 -7.30 -21.76
CA PRO A 141 12.54 -6.47 -22.91
C PRO A 141 11.62 -5.28 -22.61
N THR A 142 10.78 -5.37 -21.58
CA THR A 142 9.90 -4.26 -21.17
C THR A 142 10.70 -3.18 -20.44
N LEU A 143 11.61 -3.56 -19.55
CA LEU A 143 12.52 -2.64 -18.87
C LEU A 143 13.50 -2.01 -19.85
N LEU A 144 14.04 -2.84 -20.75
CA LEU A 144 14.97 -2.41 -21.82
C LEU A 144 14.36 -1.28 -22.63
N GLU A 145 13.13 -1.50 -23.15
CA GLU A 145 12.42 -0.51 -23.98
C GLU A 145 12.06 0.76 -23.18
N TYR A 146 11.48 0.56 -21.98
CA TYR A 146 10.95 1.68 -21.19
C TYR A 146 12.04 2.61 -20.65
N PHE A 147 13.12 2.04 -20.11
CA PHE A 147 14.24 2.81 -19.55
C PHE A 147 15.39 3.08 -20.53
N ASN A 148 15.22 2.66 -21.78
CA ASN A 148 16.22 2.82 -22.85
C ASN A 148 17.61 2.29 -22.46
N PHE A 149 17.66 1.06 -21.94
CA PHE A 149 18.90 0.39 -21.59
C PHE A 149 19.65 -0.09 -22.86
N ASN A 150 20.96 -0.30 -22.74
CA ASN A 150 21.74 -0.98 -23.76
C ASN A 150 21.43 -2.50 -23.74
N PRO A 151 20.99 -3.11 -24.87
CA PRO A 151 20.70 -4.55 -24.92
C PRO A 151 21.88 -5.44 -24.51
N GLU A 152 23.10 -5.05 -24.87
CA GLU A 152 24.33 -5.78 -24.50
C GLU A 152 24.82 -5.46 -23.09
N GLY A 153 24.13 -4.53 -22.40
CA GLY A 153 24.49 -4.06 -21.07
C GLY A 153 24.32 -5.16 -20.02
N ARG A 154 25.28 -5.22 -19.12
CA ARG A 154 25.26 -6.10 -17.95
C ARG A 154 25.48 -5.27 -16.70
N PHE A 155 24.79 -5.63 -15.63
CA PHE A 155 24.93 -4.92 -14.37
C PHE A 155 24.89 -5.87 -13.18
N LYS A 156 25.70 -5.56 -12.18
CA LYS A 156 25.74 -6.22 -10.88
C LYS A 156 26.00 -5.17 -9.81
N LEU A 157 25.36 -5.25 -8.67
CA LEU A 157 25.72 -4.43 -7.52
C LEU A 157 27.09 -4.83 -6.96
N ASN A 158 27.89 -3.83 -6.58
CA ASN A 158 29.19 -4.06 -5.93
C ASN A 158 29.06 -4.39 -4.41
N PHE A 159 27.88 -4.26 -3.86
CA PHE A 159 27.54 -4.56 -2.47
C PHE A 159 26.12 -5.13 -2.40
N GLY A 160 25.78 -5.80 -1.32
CA GLY A 160 24.44 -6.37 -1.14
C GLY A 160 23.77 -5.84 0.11
N PRO A 161 22.46 -6.10 0.27
CA PRO A 161 21.72 -5.70 1.46
C PRO A 161 22.31 -6.32 2.74
N LYS A 162 22.25 -5.58 3.84
CA LYS A 162 22.73 -5.99 5.17
C LYS A 162 21.61 -6.54 6.06
N THR A 163 20.37 -6.38 5.64
CA THR A 163 19.18 -6.90 6.33
C THR A 163 18.36 -7.75 5.36
N PRO A 164 17.43 -8.59 5.85
CA PRO A 164 16.48 -9.26 4.99
C PRO A 164 15.66 -8.26 4.17
N VAL A 165 15.59 -8.47 2.85
CA VAL A 165 14.76 -7.69 1.95
C VAL A 165 13.69 -8.60 1.36
N LEU A 166 12.42 -8.27 1.58
CA LEU A 166 11.28 -8.99 1.05
C LEU A 166 10.52 -8.15 0.03
N GLN A 167 10.10 -8.78 -1.06
CA GLN A 167 9.24 -8.15 -2.05
C GLN A 167 7.78 -8.53 -1.80
N TYR A 168 6.90 -7.53 -1.82
CA TYR A 168 5.46 -7.71 -1.64
C TYR A 168 4.69 -7.28 -2.88
N CYS A 169 3.71 -8.08 -3.27
CA CYS A 169 2.79 -7.73 -4.34
C CYS A 169 1.70 -6.78 -3.83
N GLY A 170 1.67 -5.56 -4.36
CA GLY A 170 0.62 -4.57 -4.06
C GLY A 170 -0.47 -4.50 -5.14
N SER A 171 -0.74 -5.61 -5.84
CA SER A 171 -1.79 -5.70 -6.86
C SER A 171 -2.99 -6.47 -6.35
N ASN A 172 -4.20 -5.97 -6.63
CA ASN A 172 -5.47 -6.61 -6.27
C ASN A 172 -6.18 -7.26 -7.47
N GLY A 173 -5.58 -7.23 -8.66
CA GLY A 173 -6.13 -7.86 -9.86
C GLY A 173 -5.53 -9.24 -10.13
N PRO A 174 -6.27 -10.21 -10.72
CA PRO A 174 -5.83 -11.60 -10.83
C PRO A 174 -4.49 -11.77 -11.55
N ARG A 175 -4.24 -11.03 -12.63
CA ARG A 175 -2.95 -11.09 -13.35
C ARG A 175 -1.77 -10.61 -12.50
N GLY A 176 -1.97 -9.53 -11.73
CA GLY A 176 -0.93 -9.00 -10.84
C GLY A 176 -0.67 -9.95 -9.67
N LEU A 177 -1.72 -10.51 -9.08
CA LEU A 177 -1.62 -11.51 -8.02
C LEU A 177 -0.88 -12.78 -8.49
N THR A 178 -1.15 -13.24 -9.72
CA THR A 178 -0.41 -14.36 -10.32
C THR A 178 1.09 -14.05 -10.41
N ILE A 179 1.46 -12.87 -10.94
CA ILE A 179 2.87 -12.45 -11.00
C ILE A 179 3.47 -12.33 -9.60
N GLY A 180 2.71 -11.76 -8.64
CA GLY A 180 3.13 -11.65 -7.24
C GLY A 180 3.45 -13.01 -6.63
N GLY A 181 2.55 -13.97 -6.69
CA GLY A 181 2.76 -15.32 -6.18
C GLY A 181 3.96 -16.01 -6.81
N GLN A 182 4.16 -15.84 -8.13
CA GLN A 182 5.29 -16.41 -8.84
C GLN A 182 6.65 -15.81 -8.42
N ASN A 183 6.70 -14.53 -8.12
CA ASN A 183 7.97 -13.79 -8.02
C ASN A 183 8.25 -13.15 -6.67
N MET A 184 7.27 -12.95 -5.78
CA MET A 184 7.42 -12.17 -4.55
C MET A 184 7.18 -13.03 -3.30
N GLU A 185 7.59 -12.53 -2.13
CA GLU A 185 7.46 -13.24 -0.85
C GLU A 185 6.09 -13.07 -0.22
N GLY A 186 5.48 -11.88 -0.37
CA GLY A 186 4.25 -11.54 0.33
C GLY A 186 3.23 -10.75 -0.50
N LEU A 187 2.10 -10.50 0.13
CA LEU A 187 0.98 -9.77 -0.45
C LEU A 187 0.61 -8.58 0.43
N ILE A 188 0.56 -7.38 -0.14
CA ILE A 188 -0.11 -6.22 0.46
C ILE A 188 -1.50 -6.14 -0.16
N PHE A 189 -2.52 -6.46 0.63
CA PHE A 189 -3.90 -6.26 0.23
C PHE A 189 -4.25 -4.80 0.49
N GLY A 190 -4.07 -3.97 -0.54
CA GLY A 190 -4.10 -2.51 -0.44
C GLY A 190 -5.49 -1.93 -0.22
N GLY A 191 -5.63 -0.64 -0.43
CA GLY A 191 -6.76 0.21 -0.05
C GLY A 191 -8.17 -0.16 -0.49
N HIS A 192 -8.38 -1.36 -1.04
CA HIS A 192 -9.68 -1.97 -1.31
C HIS A 192 -9.99 -3.17 -0.39
N TYR A 193 -9.16 -3.41 0.64
CA TYR A 193 -9.37 -4.56 1.52
C TYR A 193 -10.77 -4.58 2.13
N MET A 194 -11.22 -3.46 2.68
CA MET A 194 -12.55 -3.35 3.29
C MET A 194 -13.68 -3.65 2.30
N ALA A 195 -13.56 -3.14 1.08
CA ALA A 195 -14.54 -3.41 0.03
C ALA A 195 -14.51 -4.88 -0.40
N ALA A 196 -13.33 -5.46 -0.60
CA ALA A 196 -13.19 -6.87 -0.94
C ALA A 196 -13.69 -7.81 0.17
N LEU A 197 -13.51 -7.41 1.45
CA LEU A 197 -14.04 -8.13 2.60
C LEU A 197 -15.56 -8.17 2.58
N ARG A 198 -16.22 -7.03 2.38
CA ARG A 198 -17.69 -6.89 2.33
C ARG A 198 -18.32 -7.60 1.14
N THR A 199 -17.62 -7.66 0.02
CA THR A 199 -18.08 -8.37 -1.20
C THR A 199 -17.67 -9.84 -1.23
N GLY A 200 -17.03 -10.37 -0.17
CA GLY A 200 -16.61 -11.78 -0.06
C GLY A 200 -15.47 -12.17 -1.00
N ARG A 201 -14.76 -11.24 -1.63
CA ARG A 201 -13.74 -11.51 -2.66
C ARG A 201 -12.35 -11.83 -2.11
N VAL A 202 -12.10 -11.57 -0.82
CA VAL A 202 -10.77 -11.76 -0.21
C VAL A 202 -10.24 -13.18 -0.36
N PRO A 203 -11.01 -14.26 -0.09
CA PRO A 203 -10.52 -15.63 -0.22
C PRO A 203 -10.06 -15.97 -1.64
N GLU A 204 -10.84 -15.62 -2.66
CA GLU A 204 -10.50 -15.86 -4.08
C GLU A 204 -9.21 -15.17 -4.50
N LEU A 205 -9.01 -13.94 -4.05
CA LEU A 205 -7.81 -13.16 -4.36
C LEU A 205 -6.56 -13.72 -3.68
N ILE A 206 -6.69 -14.16 -2.42
CA ILE A 206 -5.61 -14.87 -1.70
C ILE A 206 -5.29 -16.17 -2.41
N GLU A 207 -6.30 -16.97 -2.74
CA GLU A 207 -6.13 -18.25 -3.44
C GLU A 207 -5.42 -18.08 -4.78
N THR A 208 -5.74 -17.02 -5.54
CA THR A 208 -5.06 -16.71 -6.81
C THR A 208 -3.56 -16.49 -6.59
N PHE A 209 -3.16 -15.75 -5.57
CA PHE A 209 -1.76 -15.54 -5.23
C PHE A 209 -1.07 -16.83 -4.77
N GLU A 210 -1.68 -17.57 -3.84
CA GLU A 210 -1.12 -18.79 -3.27
C GLU A 210 -1.01 -19.94 -4.29
N ASN A 211 -1.98 -20.08 -5.20
CA ASN A 211 -1.91 -21.04 -6.29
C ASN A 211 -0.73 -20.75 -7.22
N ALA A 212 -0.50 -19.49 -7.54
CA ALA A 212 0.64 -19.08 -8.36
C ALA A 212 1.98 -19.33 -7.63
N ALA A 213 2.05 -19.08 -6.32
CA ALA A 213 3.21 -19.38 -5.49
C ALA A 213 3.51 -20.89 -5.48
N ARG A 214 2.49 -21.71 -5.24
CA ARG A 214 2.59 -23.17 -5.23
C ARG A 214 3.06 -23.74 -6.57
N GLN A 215 2.52 -23.24 -7.69
CA GLN A 215 2.93 -23.64 -9.03
C GLN A 215 4.38 -23.27 -9.34
N SER A 216 4.93 -22.28 -8.66
CA SER A 216 6.32 -21.85 -8.78
C SER A 216 7.25 -22.48 -7.74
N GLY A 217 6.77 -23.47 -6.97
CA GLY A 217 7.56 -24.17 -5.96
C GLY A 217 7.86 -23.34 -4.70
N LYS A 218 7.12 -22.24 -4.48
CA LYS A 218 7.26 -21.39 -3.29
C LYS A 218 6.37 -21.86 -2.14
N ASP A 219 6.73 -21.46 -0.92
CA ASP A 219 5.86 -21.65 0.25
C ASP A 219 4.56 -20.85 0.10
N THR A 220 3.46 -21.47 0.46
CA THR A 220 2.14 -20.83 0.48
C THR A 220 1.85 -20.10 1.78
N ASN A 221 2.69 -20.26 2.80
CA ASN A 221 2.61 -19.49 4.05
C ASN A 221 3.22 -18.09 3.93
N SER A 222 2.97 -17.45 2.79
CA SER A 222 3.46 -16.11 2.48
C SER A 222 2.86 -15.06 3.42
N PRO A 223 3.65 -14.09 3.89
CA PRO A 223 3.13 -13.00 4.72
C PRO A 223 2.10 -12.17 3.95
N LYS A 224 0.99 -11.86 4.61
CA LYS A 224 -0.13 -11.09 4.07
C LYS A 224 -0.43 -9.89 4.95
N ILE A 225 -0.51 -8.74 4.34
CA ILE A 225 -0.74 -7.45 5.00
C ILE A 225 -2.08 -6.91 4.54
N ALA A 226 -2.98 -6.62 5.49
CA ALA A 226 -4.24 -5.95 5.21
C ALA A 226 -4.08 -4.44 5.44
N GLU A 227 -4.24 -3.63 4.39
CA GLU A 227 -4.29 -2.17 4.54
C GLU A 227 -5.66 -1.75 5.04
N ILE A 228 -5.69 -1.24 6.26
CA ILE A 228 -6.87 -0.66 6.91
C ILE A 228 -6.84 0.85 6.72
N LYS A 229 -7.77 1.36 5.96
CA LYS A 229 -7.97 2.80 5.85
C LYS A 229 -8.75 3.28 7.07
N ILE A 230 -8.08 4.08 7.89
CA ILE A 230 -8.66 4.61 9.12
C ILE A 230 -8.54 6.12 9.16
N SER A 231 -9.54 6.78 9.71
CA SER A 231 -9.47 8.22 10.02
C SER A 231 -9.98 8.47 11.43
N LEU A 232 -9.06 8.81 12.31
CA LEU A 232 -9.28 8.99 13.73
C LEU A 232 -9.25 10.47 14.10
N SER A 233 -10.25 10.93 14.81
CA SER A 233 -10.25 12.23 15.52
C SER A 233 -11.27 12.20 16.66
N ARG A 234 -11.03 12.95 17.75
CA ARG A 234 -12.05 13.19 18.77
C ARG A 234 -13.27 13.93 18.24
N ASN A 235 -13.10 14.62 17.10
CA ASN A 235 -14.21 15.16 16.32
C ASN A 235 -14.52 14.19 15.16
N GLY A 236 -15.43 13.27 15.38
CA GLY A 236 -15.82 12.26 14.39
C GLY A 236 -16.30 12.86 13.06
N LYS A 237 -16.95 14.03 13.08
CA LYS A 237 -17.33 14.74 11.85
C LYS A 237 -16.10 15.15 11.04
N SER A 238 -15.08 15.69 11.71
CA SER A 238 -13.82 16.10 11.06
C SER A 238 -13.10 14.89 10.44
N ALA A 239 -13.10 13.75 11.14
CA ALA A 239 -12.53 12.51 10.63
C ALA A 239 -13.21 12.05 9.33
N ARG A 240 -14.54 12.14 9.25
CA ARG A 240 -15.32 11.75 8.06
C ARG A 240 -15.15 12.73 6.90
N GLU A 241 -15.19 14.02 7.17
CA GLU A 241 -14.95 15.07 6.15
C GLU A 241 -13.56 14.93 5.50
N PHE A 242 -12.53 14.60 6.28
CA PHE A 242 -11.17 14.42 5.81
C PHE A 242 -11.03 13.36 4.70
N VAL A 243 -11.82 12.29 4.76
CA VAL A 243 -11.69 11.14 3.84
C VAL A 243 -12.67 11.16 2.67
N LYS A 244 -13.59 12.13 2.57
CA LYS A 244 -14.63 12.17 1.54
C LYS A 244 -14.08 12.04 0.13
N GLU A 245 -13.16 12.90 -0.28
CA GLU A 245 -12.56 12.85 -1.62
C GLU A 245 -11.92 11.49 -1.93
N SER A 246 -11.17 10.96 -0.95
CA SER A 246 -10.52 9.66 -1.08
C SER A 246 -11.55 8.52 -1.21
N ALA A 247 -12.59 8.52 -0.40
CA ALA A 247 -13.67 7.53 -0.44
C ALA A 247 -14.42 7.57 -1.76
N GLY A 248 -14.90 8.74 -2.18
CA GLY A 248 -15.61 8.92 -3.45
C GLY A 248 -14.78 8.49 -4.65
N THR A 249 -13.51 8.90 -4.71
CA THR A 249 -12.58 8.49 -5.78
C THR A 249 -12.38 6.98 -5.83
N ARG A 250 -12.33 6.30 -4.68
CA ARG A 250 -12.16 4.84 -4.62
C ARG A 250 -13.42 4.10 -5.05
N VAL A 251 -14.59 4.56 -4.61
CA VAL A 251 -15.88 4.00 -5.05
C VAL A 251 -16.03 4.15 -6.57
N LEU A 252 -15.70 5.31 -7.14
CA LEU A 252 -15.69 5.49 -8.60
C LEU A 252 -14.71 4.56 -9.31
N ASN A 253 -13.52 4.35 -8.76
CA ASN A 253 -12.55 3.42 -9.34
C ASN A 253 -13.08 1.98 -9.33
N MET A 254 -13.77 1.55 -8.28
CA MET A 254 -14.41 0.24 -8.21
C MET A 254 -15.53 0.12 -9.25
N TYR A 255 -16.44 1.08 -9.29
CA TYR A 255 -17.53 1.15 -10.26
C TYR A 255 -17.05 1.08 -11.72
N ARG A 256 -15.94 1.77 -12.04
CA ARG A 256 -15.39 1.83 -13.41
C ARG A 256 -14.49 0.63 -13.77
N ARG A 257 -14.06 -0.20 -12.80
CA ARG A 257 -12.96 -1.17 -13.01
C ARG A 257 -13.23 -2.59 -12.50
N GLY A 258 -14.47 -3.04 -12.63
CA GLY A 258 -14.77 -4.46 -12.49
C GLY A 258 -15.48 -4.90 -11.21
N TYR A 259 -16.00 -3.96 -10.43
CA TYR A 259 -17.06 -4.26 -9.48
C TYR A 259 -18.40 -4.26 -10.22
N THR A 260 -19.21 -5.29 -9.99
CA THR A 260 -20.57 -5.35 -10.54
C THR A 260 -21.51 -4.39 -9.80
N HIS A 261 -22.70 -4.17 -10.33
CA HIS A 261 -23.73 -3.40 -9.61
C HIS A 261 -24.10 -4.08 -8.29
N GLU A 262 -24.12 -5.41 -8.25
CA GLU A 262 -24.36 -6.19 -7.04
C GLU A 262 -23.22 -5.98 -6.01
N ASP A 263 -21.96 -5.97 -6.45
CA ASP A 263 -20.83 -5.65 -5.57
C ASP A 263 -21.00 -4.27 -4.91
N ILE A 264 -21.40 -3.24 -5.69
CA ILE A 264 -21.63 -1.89 -5.17
C ILE A 264 -22.76 -1.87 -4.13
N GLN A 265 -23.85 -2.59 -4.40
CA GLN A 265 -24.97 -2.73 -3.45
C GLN A 265 -24.55 -3.49 -2.18
N ASN A 266 -23.73 -4.52 -2.29
CA ASN A 266 -23.19 -5.27 -1.14
C ASN A 266 -22.26 -4.41 -0.27
N LEU A 267 -21.70 -3.31 -0.81
CA LEU A 267 -21.00 -2.30 -0.01
C LEU A 267 -21.94 -1.41 0.81
N GLY A 268 -23.27 -1.52 0.60
CA GLY A 268 -24.28 -0.63 1.18
C GLY A 268 -24.45 0.68 0.42
N VAL A 269 -23.81 0.83 -0.74
CA VAL A 269 -23.84 2.06 -1.56
C VAL A 269 -24.93 1.98 -2.59
N LYS A 270 -25.73 3.04 -2.72
CA LYS A 270 -26.77 3.13 -3.75
C LYS A 270 -26.14 3.43 -5.11
N LEU A 271 -26.55 2.68 -6.13
CA LEU A 271 -26.04 2.85 -7.49
C LEU A 271 -26.28 4.27 -8.03
N GLU A 272 -27.45 4.84 -7.74
CA GLU A 272 -27.84 6.20 -8.15
C GLU A 272 -26.85 7.27 -7.62
N ASP A 273 -26.35 7.08 -6.39
CA ASP A 273 -25.39 8.00 -5.78
C ASP A 273 -24.03 7.89 -6.48
N VAL A 274 -23.61 6.67 -6.84
CA VAL A 274 -22.37 6.45 -7.59
C VAL A 274 -22.47 7.02 -9.00
N GLU A 275 -23.60 6.87 -9.67
CA GLU A 275 -23.84 7.42 -11.01
C GLU A 275 -23.82 8.95 -11.00
N ARG A 276 -24.43 9.58 -9.97
CA ARG A 276 -24.36 11.04 -9.78
C ARG A 276 -22.93 11.51 -9.56
N LEU A 277 -22.18 10.81 -8.73
CA LEU A 277 -20.78 11.11 -8.47
C LEU A 277 -19.92 10.92 -9.72
N ASP A 278 -20.20 9.89 -10.53
CA ASP A 278 -19.51 9.62 -11.80
C ASP A 278 -19.74 10.73 -12.84
N GLN A 279 -20.98 11.24 -12.94
CA GLN A 279 -21.30 12.37 -13.80
C GLN A 279 -20.60 13.65 -13.35
N ALA A 280 -20.58 13.93 -12.05
CA ALA A 280 -19.90 15.08 -11.47
C ALA A 280 -18.38 15.04 -11.74
N ASP A 281 -17.75 13.88 -11.53
CA ASP A 281 -16.31 13.70 -11.81
C ASP A 281 -15.99 13.89 -13.30
N LYS A 282 -16.82 13.36 -14.20
CA LYS A 282 -16.68 13.57 -15.66
C LYS A 282 -16.85 15.04 -16.06
N SER A 283 -17.72 15.76 -15.36
CA SER A 283 -17.97 17.18 -15.57
C SER A 283 -16.94 18.07 -14.89
N GLN A 284 -15.96 17.51 -14.20
CA GLN A 284 -14.88 18.21 -13.50
C GLN A 284 -15.41 19.30 -12.54
N VAL A 285 -16.43 18.97 -11.76
CA VAL A 285 -17.00 19.87 -10.75
C VAL A 285 -15.94 20.25 -9.69
N SER A 286 -16.20 21.32 -8.93
CA SER A 286 -15.32 21.71 -7.84
C SER A 286 -15.20 20.59 -6.80
N LYS A 287 -14.08 20.62 -6.05
CA LYS A 287 -13.86 19.67 -4.95
C LYS A 287 -15.02 19.69 -3.94
N SER A 288 -15.51 20.87 -3.58
CA SER A 288 -16.63 21.01 -2.62
C SER A 288 -17.91 20.34 -3.15
N THR A 289 -18.24 20.55 -4.42
CA THR A 289 -19.39 19.91 -5.06
C THR A 289 -19.23 18.39 -5.13
N PHE A 290 -18.02 17.91 -5.42
CA PHE A 290 -17.72 16.48 -5.40
C PHE A 290 -17.91 15.88 -4.00
N ASP A 291 -17.34 16.53 -2.98
CA ASP A 291 -17.41 16.08 -1.59
C ASP A 291 -18.85 16.06 -1.04
N GLU A 292 -19.72 16.98 -1.49
CA GLU A 292 -21.15 17.00 -1.14
C GLU A 292 -21.93 15.78 -1.69
N LEU A 293 -21.46 15.18 -2.78
CA LEU A 293 -22.07 13.99 -3.38
C LEU A 293 -21.58 12.67 -2.75
N VAL A 294 -20.49 12.72 -1.96
CA VAL A 294 -19.97 11.54 -1.27
C VAL A 294 -20.83 11.25 -0.04
N THR A 295 -21.51 10.13 -0.05
CA THR A 295 -22.39 9.70 1.05
C THR A 295 -21.62 9.02 2.17
N ASP A 296 -22.24 8.90 3.35
CA ASP A 296 -21.67 8.19 4.48
C ASP A 296 -21.42 6.71 4.16
N GLU A 297 -22.30 6.08 3.39
CA GLU A 297 -22.14 4.70 2.95
C GLU A 297 -20.90 4.51 2.05
N MET A 298 -20.59 5.50 1.21
CA MET A 298 -19.36 5.48 0.40
C MET A 298 -18.11 5.59 1.29
N ILE A 299 -18.16 6.39 2.35
CA ILE A 299 -17.08 6.47 3.33
C ILE A 299 -16.92 5.13 4.02
N ASP A 300 -18.00 4.57 4.55
CA ASP A 300 -17.99 3.33 5.33
C ASP A 300 -17.64 2.09 4.48
N ALA A 301 -17.85 2.15 3.17
CA ALA A 301 -17.40 1.10 2.24
C ALA A 301 -15.86 0.97 2.17
N ILE A 302 -15.14 2.05 2.44
CA ILE A 302 -13.69 2.14 2.25
C ILE A 302 -12.94 2.36 3.56
N PHE A 303 -13.50 3.17 4.47
CA PHE A 303 -12.83 3.66 5.68
C PHE A 303 -13.50 3.18 6.94
N ILE A 304 -12.70 3.07 7.99
CA ILE A 304 -13.15 3.16 9.37
C ILE A 304 -12.88 4.60 9.80
N SER A 305 -13.92 5.42 9.92
CA SER A 305 -13.74 6.86 10.10
C SER A 305 -14.69 7.43 11.13
N GLY A 306 -14.15 8.06 12.18
CA GLY A 306 -14.95 8.62 13.27
C GLY A 306 -14.19 8.85 14.56
N GLU A 307 -14.94 8.86 15.64
CA GLU A 307 -14.42 8.92 17.02
C GLU A 307 -13.71 7.61 17.41
N PRO A 308 -12.78 7.63 18.37
CA PRO A 308 -11.97 6.47 18.73
C PRO A 308 -12.79 5.25 19.14
N GLU A 309 -13.87 5.43 19.90
CA GLU A 309 -14.73 4.35 20.38
C GLU A 309 -15.44 3.62 19.24
N TYR A 310 -15.98 4.38 18.28
CA TYR A 310 -16.58 3.81 17.06
C TYR A 310 -15.54 3.04 16.24
N CYS A 311 -14.37 3.63 16.05
CA CYS A 311 -13.31 3.00 15.28
C CYS A 311 -12.80 1.72 15.96
N LEU A 312 -12.72 1.70 17.30
CA LEU A 312 -12.34 0.53 18.08
C LEU A 312 -13.33 -0.63 17.91
N GLU A 313 -14.64 -0.36 18.02
CA GLU A 313 -15.68 -1.36 17.80
C GLU A 313 -15.55 -2.02 16.43
N ARG A 314 -15.41 -1.20 15.37
CA ARG A 314 -15.23 -1.69 14.00
C ARG A 314 -13.93 -2.48 13.80
N MET A 315 -12.84 -2.05 14.44
CA MET A 315 -11.55 -2.74 14.36
C MET A 315 -11.57 -4.12 15.02
N THR A 316 -12.28 -4.28 16.13
CA THR A 316 -12.40 -5.56 16.83
C THR A 316 -13.03 -6.63 15.93
N GLU A 317 -14.06 -6.26 15.16
CA GLU A 317 -14.67 -7.17 14.18
C GLU A 317 -13.70 -7.56 13.06
N ILE A 318 -13.02 -6.56 12.48
CA ILE A 318 -12.16 -6.74 11.32
C ILE A 318 -10.92 -7.56 11.66
N GLN A 319 -10.31 -7.33 12.81
CA GLN A 319 -9.15 -8.07 13.27
C GLN A 319 -9.40 -9.59 13.32
N GLY A 320 -10.54 -10.01 13.87
CA GLY A 320 -10.92 -11.42 13.93
C GLY A 320 -11.01 -12.05 12.54
N VAL A 321 -11.64 -11.33 11.60
CA VAL A 321 -11.78 -11.79 10.22
C VAL A 321 -10.41 -11.82 9.51
N ALA A 322 -9.60 -10.78 9.64
CA ALA A 322 -8.27 -10.72 9.03
C ALA A 322 -7.39 -11.91 9.52
N ARG A 323 -7.38 -12.19 10.82
CA ARG A 323 -6.67 -13.37 11.37
C ARG A 323 -7.18 -14.68 10.78
N SER A 324 -8.49 -14.87 10.68
CA SER A 324 -9.08 -16.09 10.10
C SER A 324 -8.73 -16.28 8.62
N GLN A 325 -8.45 -15.20 7.90
CA GLN A 325 -8.01 -15.20 6.50
C GLN A 325 -6.49 -15.30 6.35
N GLY A 326 -5.74 -15.44 7.44
CA GLY A 326 -4.29 -15.64 7.42
C GLY A 326 -3.47 -14.35 7.24
N PHE A 327 -4.03 -13.19 7.52
CA PHE A 327 -3.25 -11.96 7.56
C PHE A 327 -2.33 -11.90 8.79
N ASN A 328 -1.09 -11.51 8.57
CA ASN A 328 -0.05 -11.41 9.60
C ASN A 328 0.05 -10.00 10.18
N GLN A 329 -0.36 -8.99 9.40
CA GLN A 329 -0.25 -7.60 9.79
C GLN A 329 -1.48 -6.79 9.37
N LEU A 330 -1.88 -5.84 10.23
CA LEU A 330 -2.78 -4.73 9.90
C LEU A 330 -1.94 -3.48 9.68
N MET A 331 -1.98 -2.93 8.46
CA MET A 331 -1.30 -1.69 8.10
C MET A 331 -2.31 -0.55 8.06
N PHE A 332 -2.21 0.38 9.02
CA PHE A 332 -3.10 1.54 9.11
C PHE A 332 -2.64 2.67 8.19
N SER A 333 -3.55 3.21 7.41
CA SER A 333 -3.26 4.29 6.44
C SER A 333 -4.30 5.41 6.47
N GLU A 334 -3.90 6.59 6.02
CA GLU A 334 -4.69 7.83 5.95
C GLU A 334 -5.10 8.44 7.31
N LEU A 335 -4.77 7.83 8.39
CA LEU A 335 -4.84 8.08 9.83
C LEU A 335 -5.84 9.14 10.36
N GLY A 336 -5.95 10.34 9.77
CA GLY A 336 -6.88 11.38 10.18
C GLY A 336 -6.45 12.80 9.76
N PRO A 337 -7.28 13.82 10.03
CA PRO A 337 -7.02 15.21 9.63
C PRO A 337 -5.80 15.83 10.34
N ASP A 338 -5.57 15.44 11.58
CA ASP A 338 -4.39 15.77 12.38
C ASP A 338 -3.62 14.48 12.64
N ILE A 339 -2.43 14.35 12.03
CA ILE A 339 -1.64 13.12 12.10
C ILE A 339 -1.13 12.84 13.50
N GLU A 340 -0.83 13.87 14.31
CA GLU A 340 -0.35 13.70 15.67
C GLU A 340 -1.48 13.20 16.58
N GLU A 341 -2.67 13.82 16.51
CA GLU A 341 -3.86 13.34 17.23
C GLU A 341 -4.18 11.90 16.81
N ALA A 342 -4.24 11.64 15.51
CA ALA A 342 -4.62 10.34 14.98
C ALA A 342 -3.65 9.22 15.38
N LEU A 343 -2.34 9.47 15.34
CA LEU A 343 -1.34 8.50 15.81
C LEU A 343 -1.42 8.26 17.31
N ASN A 344 -1.67 9.30 18.11
CA ASN A 344 -1.86 9.14 19.55
C ASN A 344 -3.09 8.28 19.82
N LEU A 345 -4.23 8.55 19.18
CA LEU A 345 -5.45 7.75 19.32
C LEU A 345 -5.28 6.31 18.83
N LEU A 346 -4.57 6.12 17.72
CA LEU A 346 -4.25 4.79 17.21
C LEU A 346 -3.44 3.98 18.22
N CYS A 347 -2.39 4.58 18.80
CA CYS A 347 -1.49 3.90 19.73
C CYS A 347 -2.09 3.72 21.14
N ASP A 348 -2.92 4.66 21.61
CA ASP A 348 -3.46 4.63 22.97
C ASP A 348 -4.79 3.88 23.09
N VAL A 349 -5.57 3.79 21.99
CA VAL A 349 -6.93 3.21 22.01
C VAL A 349 -7.03 1.97 21.13
N ILE A 350 -6.57 2.04 19.89
CA ILE A 350 -6.81 0.98 18.91
C ILE A 350 -5.81 -0.18 19.07
N ILE A 351 -4.50 0.11 19.00
CA ILE A 351 -3.45 -0.92 19.04
C ILE A 351 -3.50 -1.78 20.30
N PRO A 352 -3.70 -1.23 21.53
CA PRO A 352 -3.73 -2.04 22.75
C PRO A 352 -4.88 -3.03 22.81
N ALA A 353 -5.92 -2.86 22.00
CA ALA A 353 -7.09 -3.73 21.94
C ALA A 353 -7.01 -4.79 20.82
N LEU A 354 -5.97 -4.76 19.99
CA LEU A 354 -5.71 -5.71 18.92
C LEU A 354 -4.77 -6.85 19.38
#